data_b06079caf1da05376fa57a8dd0ac1510
#
_entry.id   b06079caf1da05376fa57a8dd0ac1510
#
_cell.length_a   1.000
_cell.length_b   1.000
_cell.length_c   1.000
_cell.angle_alpha   90.00
_cell.angle_beta   90.00
_cell.angle_gamma   90.00
#
_symmetry.space_group_name_H-M   'P 1'
#
loop_
_entity.id
_entity.type
_entity.pdbx_description
1 polymer ?
#
loop_
_entity_poly.entity_id
_entity_poly.type
_entity_poly.pdbx_seq_one_letter_code
_entity_poly.pdbx_strand_id
1 'polypeptide(L)'
;MPEATTASPLRGGPDRGRVKRAVTSRNDVPALPARTERGYQVAVLSGLLDITRAPALREPLLRLLRPAASRLILDLSLVSHIDASGLAILVGTERRARLLGGSLRLAAVRPAVSIAVHAAGLDRLLEIFPTVQSAVRSPARS
;
A
#
# COMPACT_ATOMS: atom_id res chain seq x y z
N MET A 1 16.45 42.65 13.41
CA MET A 1 16.27 42.17 13.60
C MET A 1 15.97 41.62 13.58
N PRO A 2 16.15 41.75 13.59
CA PRO A 2 15.70 41.10 13.51
C PRO A 2 15.33 40.39 13.40
N GLU A 3 15.16 40.16 13.06
CA GLU A 3 14.66 39.58 12.99
C GLU A 3 14.30 38.72 12.79
N ALA A 4 14.62 39.25 12.81
CA ALA A 4 14.14 38.50 12.69
C ALA A 4 13.76 37.71 12.52
N THR A 5 13.90 37.75 12.39
CA THR A 5 13.48 36.96 12.33
C THR A 5 13.09 36.21 12.22
N THR A 6 13.10 36.26 12.06
CA THR A 6 12.64 35.45 11.98
C THR A 6 12.13 34.73 11.90
N ALA A 7 12.22 34.81 11.77
CA ALA A 7 11.66 33.99 11.66
C ALA A 7 11.14 33.28 11.54
N SER A 8 11.17 33.17 11.35
CA SER A 8 10.62 32.36 11.19
C SER A 8 10.10 31.75 11.05
N PRO A 9 10.13 31.85 11.03
CA PRO A 9 9.51 31.06 10.77
C PRO A 9 9.09 30.45 10.56
N LEU A 10 8.94 30.53 10.38
CA LEU A 10 8.58 29.86 10.28
C LEU A 10 8.22 29.31 10.39
N ARG A 11 8.00 29.60 10.41
CA ARG A 11 7.69 29.01 10.62
C ARG A 11 7.04 28.50 10.70
N GLY A 12 6.84 28.45 10.42
CA GLY A 12 6.13 27.77 10.40
C GLY A 12 5.50 27.28 10.20
N GLY A 13 5.38 27.35 9.99
CA GLY A 13 4.76 26.65 9.69
C GLY A 13 4.31 26.03 9.49
N PRO A 14 3.90 26.02 9.32
CA PRO A 14 3.58 25.08 9.02
C PRO A 14 3.54 24.41 8.66
N ASP A 15 3.54 24.37 8.37
CA ASP A 15 3.77 23.73 7.97
C ASP A 15 4.00 23.41 7.49
N ARG A 16 3.86 23.93 7.34
CA ARG A 16 4.33 23.44 6.88
C ARG A 16 4.78 22.65 6.82
N GLY A 17 4.70 22.60 6.98
CA GLY A 17 5.19 21.72 6.97
C GLY A 17 5.36 20.96 6.94
N ARG A 18 5.12 20.76 6.82
CA ARG A 18 5.27 19.85 6.74
C ARG A 18 5.31 19.01 5.99
N VAL A 19 5.02 19.12 5.39
CA VAL A 19 5.27 18.38 4.57
C VAL A 19 6.20 18.21 3.82
N LYS A 20 6.61 18.64 3.59
CA LYS A 20 7.43 18.46 3.00
C LYS A 20 8.52 18.03 3.27
N ARG A 21 8.78 18.14 3.96
CA ARG A 21 9.74 17.65 4.21
C ARG A 21 9.94 16.62 3.58
N ALA A 22 9.48 16.78 2.81
CA ALA A 22 9.50 15.77 1.94
C ALA A 22 10.49 14.75 2.27
N VAL A 23 10.38 13.69 1.77
CA VAL A 23 11.25 12.61 2.07
C VAL A 23 12.59 12.86 1.45
N THR A 24 13.60 13.03 2.28
CA THR A 24 14.93 13.28 1.81
C THR A 24 15.88 12.15 2.11
N SER A 25 15.47 11.16 2.89
CA SER A 25 16.33 10.04 3.21
C SER A 25 15.58 8.76 2.99
N ARG A 26 16.32 7.67 2.86
CA ARG A 26 15.72 6.37 2.68
C ARG A 26 14.90 5.93 3.88
N ASN A 27 15.21 6.50 5.04
CA ASN A 27 14.48 6.16 6.25
C ASN A 27 13.19 6.93 6.41
N ASP A 28 12.97 7.93 5.54
CA ASP A 28 11.78 8.76 5.60
C ASP A 28 10.71 8.32 4.61
N VAL A 29 10.59 7.04 4.40
CA VAL A 29 9.55 6.50 3.51
C VAL A 29 8.20 6.75 4.16
N PRO A 30 7.28 7.42 3.46
CA PRO A 30 5.97 7.69 4.03
C PRO A 30 5.24 6.39 4.35
N ALA A 31 4.54 6.37 5.47
CA ALA A 31 3.68 5.26 5.79
C ALA A 31 2.49 5.26 4.84
N LEU A 32 2.01 4.08 4.48
CA LEU A 32 0.80 3.97 3.68
C LEU A 32 -0.41 4.23 4.56
N PRO A 33 -1.40 4.99 4.07
CA PRO A 33 -2.66 5.13 4.81
C PRO A 33 -3.32 3.76 4.93
N ALA A 34 -3.71 3.42 6.14
CA ALA A 34 -4.37 2.15 6.39
C ALA A 34 -5.36 2.31 7.53
N ARG A 35 -6.43 1.55 7.45
CA ARG A 35 -7.43 1.48 8.51
C ARG A 35 -7.72 0.02 8.82
N THR A 36 -8.36 -0.23 9.94
CA THR A 36 -8.72 -1.59 10.34
C THR A 36 -10.23 -1.78 10.19
N GLU A 37 -10.62 -2.88 9.53
CA GLU A 37 -12.00 -3.28 9.39
C GLU A 37 -12.11 -4.78 9.61
N ARG A 38 -12.87 -5.20 10.62
CA ARG A 38 -13.14 -6.61 10.90
C ARG A 38 -11.87 -7.45 10.98
N GLY A 39 -10.83 -6.91 11.58
CA GLY A 39 -9.57 -7.62 11.73
C GLY A 39 -8.66 -7.56 10.53
N TYR A 40 -9.05 -6.89 9.46
CA TYR A 40 -8.19 -6.64 8.33
C TYR A 40 -7.62 -5.24 8.39
N GLN A 41 -6.38 -5.10 7.96
CA GLN A 41 -5.88 -3.79 7.59
C GLN A 41 -6.30 -3.53 6.15
N VAL A 42 -6.80 -2.33 5.87
CA VAL A 42 -7.17 -1.93 4.51
C VAL A 42 -6.29 -0.76 4.13
N ALA A 43 -5.49 -0.93 3.11
CA ALA A 43 -4.59 0.12 2.63
C ALA A 43 -4.93 0.46 1.18
N VAL A 44 -4.83 1.74 0.82
CA VAL A 44 -5.13 2.21 -0.52
C VAL A 44 -3.84 2.50 -1.25
N LEU A 45 -3.66 1.89 -2.40
CA LEU A 45 -2.58 2.23 -3.31
C LEU A 45 -3.14 3.06 -4.46
N SER A 46 -2.30 3.90 -5.05
CA SER A 46 -2.75 4.74 -6.16
C SER A 46 -1.66 4.92 -7.19
N GLY A 47 -2.09 5.23 -8.41
CA GLY A 47 -1.19 5.57 -9.50
C GLY A 47 -0.68 4.35 -10.24
N LEU A 48 0.57 4.39 -10.64
CA LEU A 48 1.21 3.33 -11.42
C LEU A 48 2.01 2.43 -10.51
N LEU A 49 1.79 1.13 -10.62
CA LEU A 49 2.62 0.15 -9.92
C LEU A 49 3.62 -0.42 -10.91
N ASP A 50 4.61 0.38 -11.26
CA ASP A 50 5.60 0.02 -12.26
C ASP A 50 7.00 0.02 -11.65
N ILE A 51 7.99 -0.24 -12.50
CA ILE A 51 9.37 -0.38 -12.04
C ILE A 51 9.88 0.89 -11.34
N THR A 52 9.33 2.05 -11.66
CA THR A 52 9.79 3.29 -11.02
C THR A 52 9.23 3.47 -9.63
N ARG A 53 8.03 2.93 -9.34
CA ARG A 53 7.37 3.11 -8.05
C ARG A 53 7.39 1.88 -7.16
N ALA A 54 7.41 0.69 -7.76
CA ALA A 54 7.30 -0.53 -6.99
C ALA A 54 8.36 -0.64 -5.88
N PRO A 55 9.64 -0.32 -6.15
CA PRO A 55 10.64 -0.42 -5.08
C PRO A 55 10.33 0.46 -3.88
N ALA A 56 9.74 1.64 -4.10
CA ALA A 56 9.40 2.54 -2.99
C ALA A 56 8.21 2.06 -2.17
N LEU A 57 7.39 1.18 -2.72
CA LEU A 57 6.22 0.66 -2.01
C LEU A 57 6.53 -0.58 -1.17
N ARG A 58 7.64 -1.22 -1.45
CA ARG A 58 7.97 -2.47 -0.79
C ARG A 58 8.03 -2.33 0.73
N GLU A 59 8.81 -1.38 1.20
CA GLU A 59 9.00 -1.23 2.64
C GLU A 59 7.73 -0.77 3.35
N PRO A 60 7.00 0.23 2.86
CA PRO A 60 5.74 0.61 3.49
C PRO A 60 4.74 -0.54 3.59
N LEU A 61 4.64 -1.37 2.55
CA LEU A 61 3.75 -2.52 2.60
C LEU A 61 4.20 -3.55 3.65
N LEU A 62 5.49 -3.84 3.69
CA LEU A 62 6.00 -4.78 4.67
C LEU A 62 5.83 -4.28 6.09
N ARG A 63 5.87 -2.97 6.31
CA ARG A 63 5.65 -2.39 7.63
C ARG A 63 4.24 -2.57 8.13
N LEU A 64 3.28 -2.69 7.25
CA LEU A 64 1.90 -2.93 7.66
C LEU A 64 1.73 -4.32 8.26
N LEU A 65 2.57 -5.25 7.88
CA LEU A 65 2.41 -6.65 8.26
C LEU A 65 3.19 -6.97 9.53
N ARG A 66 2.48 -7.47 10.52
CA ARG A 66 3.03 -7.92 11.79
C ARG A 66 2.30 -9.19 12.19
N PRO A 67 2.88 -10.01 13.09
CA PRO A 67 2.17 -11.23 13.52
C PRO A 67 0.75 -10.98 14.02
N ALA A 68 0.55 -9.85 14.70
CA ALA A 68 -0.78 -9.50 15.23
C ALA A 68 -1.65 -8.79 14.20
N ALA A 69 -1.12 -8.46 13.01
CA ALA A 69 -1.84 -7.69 12.00
C ALA A 69 -1.35 -8.11 10.63
N SER A 70 -1.62 -9.38 10.28
CA SER A 70 -1.09 -9.97 9.05
C SER A 70 -2.17 -10.20 7.98
N ARG A 71 -3.39 -9.76 8.22
CA ARG A 71 -4.48 -9.87 7.25
C ARG A 71 -4.64 -8.50 6.60
N LEU A 72 -4.29 -8.42 5.33
CA LEU A 72 -4.18 -7.17 4.60
C LEU A 72 -5.07 -7.19 3.37
N ILE A 73 -5.81 -6.11 3.18
CA ILE A 73 -6.57 -5.86 1.95
C ILE A 73 -5.96 -4.65 1.28
N LEU A 74 -5.61 -4.77 0.01
CA LEU A 74 -5.15 -3.64 -0.78
C LEU A 74 -6.29 -3.19 -1.70
N ASP A 75 -6.72 -1.95 -1.50
CA ASP A 75 -7.69 -1.30 -2.37
C ASP A 75 -6.94 -0.75 -3.57
N LEU A 76 -7.17 -1.33 -4.73
CA LEU A 76 -6.48 -0.97 -5.96
C LEU A 76 -7.35 -0.14 -6.90
N SER A 77 -8.43 0.44 -6.39
CA SER A 77 -9.34 1.22 -7.23
C SER A 77 -8.67 2.43 -7.87
N LEU A 78 -7.59 2.93 -7.27
CA LEU A 78 -6.86 4.08 -7.78
C LEU A 78 -5.57 3.69 -8.51
N VAL A 79 -5.35 2.40 -8.73
CA VAL A 79 -4.20 1.92 -9.50
C VAL A 79 -4.62 1.75 -10.95
N SER A 80 -3.98 2.51 -11.83
CA SER A 80 -4.34 2.52 -13.24
C SER A 80 -3.52 1.56 -14.10
N HIS A 81 -2.38 1.12 -13.60
CA HIS A 81 -1.46 0.29 -14.40
C HIS A 81 -0.56 -0.50 -13.46
N ILE A 82 -0.20 -1.70 -13.89
CA ILE A 82 0.74 -2.53 -13.16
C ILE A 82 1.62 -3.26 -14.18
N ASP A 83 2.91 -3.38 -13.89
CA ASP A 83 3.83 -4.17 -14.70
C ASP A 83 4.39 -5.31 -13.83
N ALA A 84 5.38 -6.03 -14.37
CA ALA A 84 5.97 -7.16 -13.67
C ALA A 84 6.54 -6.76 -12.31
N SER A 85 7.11 -5.55 -12.20
CA SER A 85 7.67 -5.08 -10.92
C SER A 85 6.57 -4.88 -9.89
N GLY A 86 5.42 -4.32 -10.31
CA GLY A 86 4.29 -4.16 -9.41
C GLY A 86 3.70 -5.51 -9.00
N LEU A 87 3.58 -6.43 -9.96
CA LEU A 87 3.09 -7.77 -9.64
C LEU A 87 4.02 -8.46 -8.63
N ALA A 88 5.33 -8.29 -8.78
CA ALA A 88 6.28 -8.87 -7.83
C ALA A 88 6.09 -8.33 -6.42
N ILE A 89 5.75 -7.05 -6.28
CA ILE A 89 5.47 -6.45 -4.99
C ILE A 89 4.23 -7.10 -4.36
N LEU A 90 3.18 -7.32 -5.15
CA LEU A 90 1.98 -7.98 -4.63
C LEU A 90 2.28 -9.41 -4.17
N VAL A 91 3.04 -10.14 -4.96
CA VAL A 91 3.41 -11.52 -4.59
C VAL A 91 4.25 -11.54 -3.33
N GLY A 92 5.23 -10.64 -3.23
CA GLY A 92 6.08 -10.56 -2.05
C GLY A 92 5.28 -10.21 -0.79
N THR A 93 4.31 -9.31 -0.93
CA THR A 93 3.45 -8.93 0.17
C THR A 93 2.59 -10.11 0.61
N GLU A 94 2.04 -10.85 -0.34
CA GLU A 94 1.26 -12.05 -0.03
C GLU A 94 2.10 -13.08 0.72
N ARG A 95 3.31 -13.33 0.24
CA ARG A 95 4.19 -14.29 0.88
C ARG A 95 4.51 -13.88 2.31
N ARG A 96 4.80 -12.61 2.52
CA ARG A 96 5.11 -12.11 3.85
C ARG A 96 3.90 -12.25 4.78
N ALA A 97 2.71 -11.91 4.28
CA ALA A 97 1.50 -12.05 5.08
C ALA A 97 1.31 -13.51 5.49
N ARG A 98 1.50 -14.44 4.57
CA ARG A 98 1.36 -15.88 4.87
C ARG A 98 2.36 -16.35 5.93
N LEU A 99 3.59 -15.89 5.84
CA LEU A 99 4.60 -16.25 6.83
C LEU A 99 4.22 -15.78 8.23
N LEU A 100 3.44 -14.71 8.31
CA LEU A 100 2.98 -14.17 9.58
C LEU A 100 1.62 -14.72 10.01
N GLY A 101 1.09 -15.69 9.26
CA GLY A 101 -0.19 -16.31 9.61
C GLY A 101 -1.41 -15.66 9.00
N GLY A 102 -1.23 -14.71 8.11
CA GLY A 102 -2.33 -13.99 7.49
C GLY A 102 -2.42 -14.19 5.99
N SER A 103 -2.89 -13.17 5.31
CA SER A 103 -3.07 -13.24 3.86
C SER A 103 -3.19 -11.85 3.27
N LEU A 104 -3.01 -11.77 1.96
CA LEU A 104 -3.27 -10.57 1.19
C LEU A 104 -4.51 -10.79 0.33
N ARG A 105 -5.40 -9.80 0.31
CA ARG A 105 -6.53 -9.75 -0.60
C ARG A 105 -6.47 -8.47 -1.40
N LEU A 106 -6.88 -8.54 -2.67
CA LEU A 106 -6.95 -7.38 -3.53
C LEU A 106 -8.42 -7.01 -3.72
N ALA A 107 -8.73 -5.73 -3.66
CA ALA A 107 -10.10 -5.26 -3.78
C ALA A 107 -10.20 -4.16 -4.83
N ALA A 108 -11.34 -4.11 -5.52
CA ALA A 108 -11.68 -3.06 -6.46
C ALA A 108 -10.64 -2.92 -7.58
N VAL A 109 -10.16 -4.05 -8.08
CA VAL A 109 -9.10 -4.08 -9.10
C VAL A 109 -9.67 -3.60 -10.43
N ARG A 110 -8.99 -2.64 -11.05
CA ARG A 110 -9.41 -2.12 -12.36
C ARG A 110 -9.11 -3.13 -13.45
N PRO A 111 -9.85 -3.08 -14.58
CA PRO A 111 -9.70 -4.10 -15.62
C PRO A 111 -8.27 -4.29 -16.11
N ALA A 112 -7.52 -3.21 -16.32
CA ALA A 112 -6.15 -3.34 -16.82
C ALA A 112 -5.27 -4.12 -15.84
N VAL A 113 -5.47 -3.89 -14.56
CA VAL A 113 -4.70 -4.57 -13.52
C VAL A 113 -5.18 -6.02 -13.39
N SER A 114 -6.49 -6.25 -13.46
CA SER A 114 -7.04 -7.61 -13.41
C SER A 114 -6.50 -8.46 -14.56
N ILE A 115 -6.45 -7.89 -15.74
CA ILE A 115 -5.92 -8.60 -16.91
C ILE A 115 -4.46 -9.00 -16.67
N ALA A 116 -3.67 -8.07 -16.14
CA ALA A 116 -2.26 -8.35 -15.86
C ALA A 116 -2.09 -9.47 -14.83
N VAL A 117 -2.89 -9.46 -13.77
CA VAL A 117 -2.84 -10.49 -12.74
C VAL A 117 -3.19 -11.85 -13.32
N HIS A 118 -4.25 -11.91 -14.12
CA HIS A 118 -4.67 -13.17 -14.73
C HIS A 118 -3.65 -13.66 -15.77
N ALA A 119 -3.13 -12.74 -16.59
CA ALA A 119 -2.14 -13.12 -17.60
C ALA A 119 -0.87 -13.68 -16.98
N ALA A 120 -0.51 -13.23 -15.78
CA ALA A 120 0.64 -13.75 -15.06
C ALA A 120 0.34 -15.01 -14.27
N GLY A 121 -0.90 -15.49 -14.28
CA GLY A 121 -1.30 -16.68 -13.53
C GLY A 121 -1.39 -16.46 -12.04
N LEU A 122 -1.44 -15.22 -11.59
CA LEU A 122 -1.41 -14.89 -10.16
C LEU A 122 -2.78 -14.88 -9.51
N ASP A 123 -3.85 -15.05 -10.28
CA ASP A 123 -5.20 -15.11 -9.76
C ASP A 123 -5.43 -16.34 -8.86
N ARG A 124 -4.56 -17.33 -8.96
CA ARG A 124 -4.61 -18.49 -8.05
C ARG A 124 -3.94 -18.20 -6.71
N LEU A 125 -2.99 -17.29 -6.72
CA LEU A 125 -2.26 -16.92 -5.51
C LEU A 125 -2.92 -15.77 -4.77
N LEU A 126 -3.43 -14.80 -5.52
CA LEU A 126 -3.98 -13.56 -4.99
C LEU A 126 -5.50 -13.60 -5.08
N GLU A 127 -6.17 -13.46 -3.96
CA GLU A 127 -7.63 -13.38 -3.94
C GLU A 127 -8.06 -11.98 -4.37
N ILE A 128 -9.00 -11.92 -5.30
CA ILE A 128 -9.48 -10.66 -5.86
C ILE A 128 -10.97 -10.53 -5.58
N PHE A 129 -11.35 -9.38 -5.04
CA PHE A 129 -12.74 -9.08 -4.69
C PHE A 129 -13.21 -7.82 -5.38
N PRO A 130 -14.50 -7.74 -5.74
CA PRO A 130 -15.02 -6.54 -6.43
C PRO A 130 -14.94 -5.28 -5.59
N THR A 131 -15.06 -5.39 -4.28
CA THR A 131 -15.05 -4.24 -3.38
C THR A 131 -14.31 -4.57 -2.12
N VAL A 132 -13.90 -3.52 -1.39
CA VAL A 132 -13.31 -3.70 -0.07
C VAL A 132 -14.30 -4.40 0.87
N GLN A 133 -15.58 -4.03 0.79
CA GLN A 133 -16.59 -4.65 1.65
C GLN A 133 -16.72 -6.13 1.43
N SER A 134 -16.72 -6.57 0.15
CA SER A 134 -16.77 -8.00 -0.12
C SER A 134 -15.50 -8.70 0.34
N ALA A 135 -14.36 -8.04 0.23
CA ALA A 135 -13.10 -8.61 0.70
C ALA A 135 -13.07 -8.77 2.21
N VAL A 136 -13.65 -7.82 2.94
CA VAL A 136 -13.69 -7.86 4.41
C VAL A 136 -14.64 -8.95 4.90
N ARG A 137 -15.72 -9.18 4.18
CA ARG A 137 -16.78 -10.10 4.62
C ARG A 137 -16.54 -11.56 4.27
N SER A 138 -15.71 -11.81 3.26
CA SER A 138 -15.50 -13.17 2.83
C SER A 138 -14.69 -13.96 3.85
N PRO A 139 -15.07 -15.20 4.13
CA PRO A 139 -14.31 -16.01 5.08
C PRO A 139 -12.90 -16.28 4.56
N ALA A 140 -12.01 -16.60 5.48
CA ALA A 140 -10.66 -16.94 5.12
C ALA A 140 -10.66 -18.21 4.28
N ARG A 141 -9.77 -18.25 3.29
CA ARG A 141 -9.56 -19.44 2.49
C ARG A 141 -8.85 -20.48 3.33
N SER A 142 -9.31 -21.69 3.31
CA SER A 142 -8.63 -22.75 4.07
C SER A 142 -7.52 -23.41 3.30
#